data_74027f9b6c696825b8841138b83ee81f
#
_entry.id   74027f9b6c696825b8841138b83ee81f
#
_cell.length_a   1.000
_cell.length_b   1.000
_cell.length_c   1.000
_cell.angle_alpha   90.00
_cell.angle_beta   90.00
_cell.angle_gamma   90.00
#
_symmetry.space_group_name_H-M   'P 1'
#
loop_
_entity.id
_entity.type
_entity.pdbx_description
1 polymer ?
#
loop_
_entity_poly.entity_id
_entity_poly.type
_entity_poly.pdbx_seq_one_letter_code
_entity_poly.pdbx_strand_id
1 'polypeptide(L)'
;MEGVRLLSVFRRIGVYLEMVKVAHTVFALPFALTGMFLAAREIGARNALPPARTVFYIVLAMVGARTAAMGFNRLVDAEIDAKNPRTRDRAIPSGQVSRPMARVFILMSVALLALSAAKLNALSLQLTPVLLLLLFSYSYMKRFTWASHLILGACLGAAPLAAWIAVTGGADARVLWICLAVLFWVGGFDVLYALQDIDFDRREGLHSIPRSLGVGPSLWVARAFHLAMAGFLLVGYHVFGLGGWYLAGLALCAAVLGYEHAIVRKDDLSRLNMAFFNLNGVVSIAFCLFTYLDLVLRGRP
;
A
#
# COMPACT_ATOMS: atom_id res chain seq x y z
N MET A 1 -13.79 35.54 17.26
CA MET A 1 -13.57 35.33 15.80
C MET A 1 -12.42 34.40 15.51
N GLU A 2 -11.34 34.41 16.26
CA GLU A 2 -10.19 33.49 16.08
C GLU A 2 -10.51 31.99 16.30
N GLY A 3 -11.26 31.67 17.33
CA GLY A 3 -11.65 30.26 17.60
C GLY A 3 -12.51 29.64 16.51
N VAL A 4 -13.36 30.38 15.83
CA VAL A 4 -14.18 29.91 14.71
C VAL A 4 -13.30 29.66 13.47
N ARG A 5 -12.29 30.49 13.23
CA ARG A 5 -11.31 30.31 12.15
C ARG A 5 -10.43 29.07 12.39
N LEU A 6 -9.95 28.87 13.59
CA LEU A 6 -9.17 27.67 13.97
C LEU A 6 -9.97 26.39 13.79
N LEU A 7 -11.21 26.34 14.27
CA LEU A 7 -12.10 25.18 14.07
C LEU A 7 -12.36 24.89 12.58
N SER A 8 -12.48 25.94 11.74
CA SER A 8 -12.66 25.78 10.30
C SER A 8 -11.40 25.21 9.61
N VAL A 9 -10.20 25.57 10.07
CA VAL A 9 -8.93 25.05 9.55
C VAL A 9 -8.76 23.57 9.94
N PHE A 10 -8.98 23.21 11.21
CA PHE A 10 -8.91 21.82 11.65
C PHE A 10 -9.91 20.91 10.93
N ARG A 11 -11.15 21.41 10.70
CA ARG A 11 -12.14 20.67 9.92
C ARG A 11 -11.68 20.45 8.47
N ARG A 12 -11.07 21.44 7.82
CA ARG A 12 -10.52 21.29 6.47
C ARG A 12 -9.37 20.28 6.42
N ILE A 13 -8.44 20.37 7.36
CA ILE A 13 -7.35 19.38 7.47
C ILE A 13 -7.94 17.97 7.63
N GLY A 14 -8.92 17.78 8.50
CA GLY A 14 -9.63 16.51 8.68
C GLY A 14 -10.22 15.96 7.38
N VAL A 15 -10.83 16.79 6.55
CA VAL A 15 -11.37 16.42 5.25
C VAL A 15 -10.27 15.93 4.29
N TYR A 16 -9.11 16.59 4.25
CA TYR A 16 -7.97 16.13 3.43
C TYR A 16 -7.38 14.81 3.94
N LEU A 17 -7.20 14.65 5.25
CA LEU A 17 -6.71 13.41 5.86
C LEU A 17 -7.66 12.23 5.58
N GLU A 18 -8.98 12.48 5.65
CA GLU A 18 -9.98 11.49 5.29
C GLU A 18 -9.99 11.20 3.79
N MET A 19 -9.82 12.20 2.93
CA MET A 19 -9.75 12.03 1.48
C MET A 19 -8.63 11.07 1.07
N VAL A 20 -7.46 11.16 1.72
CA VAL A 20 -6.31 10.29 1.43
C VAL A 20 -6.28 9.02 2.30
N LYS A 21 -7.28 8.85 3.16
CA LYS A 21 -7.37 7.67 4.02
C LYS A 21 -6.08 7.37 4.77
N VAL A 22 -5.62 8.31 5.61
CA VAL A 22 -4.34 8.19 6.35
C VAL A 22 -4.26 6.88 7.13
N ALA A 23 -5.37 6.39 7.69
CA ALA A 23 -5.43 5.10 8.39
C ALA A 23 -4.93 3.92 7.53
N HIS A 24 -5.06 3.99 6.19
CA HIS A 24 -4.54 2.95 5.30
C HIS A 24 -3.02 2.99 5.12
N THR A 25 -2.32 3.97 5.69
CA THR A 25 -0.84 4.02 5.70
C THR A 25 -0.25 2.79 6.39
N VAL A 26 -1.00 2.20 7.31
CA VAL A 26 -0.64 0.94 7.98
C VAL A 26 -0.38 -0.22 7.01
N PHE A 27 -0.89 -0.18 5.79
CA PHE A 27 -0.68 -1.26 4.81
C PHE A 27 0.67 -1.14 4.09
N ALA A 28 1.11 0.05 3.72
CA ALA A 28 2.31 0.26 2.90
C ALA A 28 3.57 0.56 3.73
N LEU A 29 3.44 1.35 4.79
CA LEU A 29 4.58 1.80 5.59
C LEU A 29 5.38 0.64 6.20
N PRO A 30 4.77 -0.39 6.82
CA PRO A 30 5.53 -1.49 7.38
C PRO A 30 6.39 -2.23 6.35
N PHE A 31 5.92 -2.41 5.13
CA PHE A 31 6.71 -3.05 4.07
C PHE A 31 7.85 -2.14 3.55
N ALA A 32 7.63 -0.83 3.47
CA ALA A 32 8.73 0.11 3.21
C ALA A 32 9.80 0.03 4.31
N LEU A 33 9.38 0.00 5.58
CA LEU A 33 10.28 -0.16 6.71
C LEU A 33 11.02 -1.51 6.67
N THR A 34 10.35 -2.58 6.27
CA THR A 34 11.00 -3.89 6.06
C THR A 34 12.14 -3.78 5.03
N GLY A 35 11.89 -3.18 3.87
CA GLY A 35 12.93 -2.94 2.85
C GLY A 35 14.08 -2.06 3.39
N MET A 36 13.74 -1.04 4.18
CA MET A 36 14.72 -0.17 4.85
C MET A 36 15.58 -0.94 5.86
N PHE A 37 15.00 -1.82 6.69
CA PHE A 37 15.74 -2.61 7.68
C PHE A 37 16.68 -3.63 7.01
N LEU A 38 16.20 -4.31 5.98
CA LEU A 38 17.03 -5.23 5.18
C LEU A 38 18.22 -4.48 4.55
N ALA A 39 17.97 -3.32 3.96
CA ALA A 39 19.00 -2.47 3.38
C ALA A 39 20.00 -1.97 4.43
N ALA A 40 19.52 -1.55 5.59
CA ALA A 40 20.37 -1.07 6.68
C ALA A 40 21.27 -2.19 7.23
N ARG A 41 20.77 -3.44 7.30
CA ARG A 41 21.61 -4.61 7.64
C ARG A 41 22.67 -4.84 6.58
N GLU A 42 22.34 -4.76 5.30
CA GLU A 42 23.26 -4.97 4.18
C GLU A 42 24.48 -4.02 4.26
N ILE A 43 24.24 -2.74 4.53
CA ILE A 43 25.32 -1.75 4.69
C ILE A 43 25.99 -1.81 6.07
N GLY A 44 25.64 -2.77 6.90
CA GLY A 44 26.24 -2.95 8.22
C GLY A 44 25.83 -1.96 9.27
N ALA A 45 24.68 -1.30 9.14
CA ALA A 45 24.17 -0.37 10.14
C ALA A 45 23.84 -1.06 11.47
N ARG A 46 24.13 -0.38 12.59
CA ARG A 46 23.83 -0.91 13.93
C ARG A 46 22.31 -1.12 14.08
N ASN A 47 21.94 -2.27 14.63
CA ASN A 47 20.54 -2.66 14.86
C ASN A 47 19.66 -2.58 13.61
N ALA A 48 20.24 -2.80 12.42
CA ALA A 48 19.53 -2.70 11.14
C ALA A 48 18.75 -1.38 10.97
N LEU A 49 19.25 -0.28 11.51
CA LEU A 49 18.64 1.05 11.41
C LEU A 49 19.59 2.01 10.69
N PRO A 50 19.14 2.65 9.60
CA PRO A 50 19.92 3.70 8.96
C PRO A 50 19.87 4.99 9.81
N PRO A 51 20.68 6.03 9.48
CA PRO A 51 20.63 7.31 10.19
C PRO A 51 19.21 7.88 10.27
N ALA A 52 18.86 8.50 11.40
CA ALA A 52 17.51 9.06 11.63
C ALA A 52 17.05 10.02 10.52
N ARG A 53 17.99 10.78 9.92
CA ARG A 53 17.70 11.62 8.75
C ARG A 53 17.18 10.80 7.56
N THR A 54 17.77 9.64 7.27
CA THR A 54 17.34 8.75 6.19
C THR A 54 15.94 8.20 6.48
N VAL A 55 15.69 7.73 7.71
CA VAL A 55 14.35 7.28 8.14
C VAL A 55 13.32 8.39 7.95
N PHE A 56 13.61 9.61 8.38
CA PHE A 56 12.74 10.76 8.27
C PHE A 56 12.35 11.04 6.80
N TYR A 57 13.31 11.07 5.87
CA TYR A 57 13.01 11.32 4.46
C TYR A 57 12.34 10.14 3.77
N ILE A 58 12.59 8.89 4.17
CA ILE A 58 11.83 7.73 3.69
C ILE A 58 10.35 7.88 4.08
N VAL A 59 10.07 8.21 5.34
CA VAL A 59 8.68 8.40 5.81
C VAL A 59 8.01 9.56 5.08
N LEU A 60 8.69 10.70 4.90
CA LEU A 60 8.15 11.84 4.14
C LEU A 60 7.90 11.50 2.67
N ALA A 61 8.82 10.76 2.03
CA ALA A 61 8.63 10.29 0.65
C ALA A 61 7.39 9.38 0.55
N MET A 62 7.21 8.46 1.50
CA MET A 62 6.03 7.58 1.57
C MET A 62 4.74 8.38 1.75
N VAL A 63 4.74 9.38 2.64
CA VAL A 63 3.58 10.29 2.81
C VAL A 63 3.30 11.03 1.51
N GLY A 64 4.31 11.60 0.85
CA GLY A 64 4.17 12.32 -0.41
C GLY A 64 3.62 11.41 -1.53
N ALA A 65 4.24 10.24 -1.75
CA ALA A 65 3.83 9.29 -2.77
C ALA A 65 2.38 8.82 -2.58
N ARG A 66 2.04 8.40 -1.35
CA ARG A 66 0.71 7.92 -1.03
C ARG A 66 -0.34 9.02 -1.17
N THR A 67 -0.07 10.22 -0.66
CA THR A 67 -1.00 11.35 -0.72
C THR A 67 -1.24 11.78 -2.17
N ALA A 68 -0.18 11.83 -2.99
CA ALA A 68 -0.29 12.09 -4.42
C ALA A 68 -1.14 11.03 -5.13
N ALA A 69 -0.85 9.73 -4.91
CA ALA A 69 -1.58 8.62 -5.53
C ALA A 69 -3.07 8.63 -5.15
N MET A 70 -3.38 8.76 -3.86
CA MET A 70 -4.77 8.77 -3.38
C MET A 70 -5.51 10.03 -3.84
N GLY A 71 -4.89 11.22 -3.76
CA GLY A 71 -5.47 12.45 -4.25
C GLY A 71 -5.77 12.39 -5.75
N PHE A 72 -4.83 11.85 -6.53
CA PHE A 72 -5.00 11.65 -7.97
C PHE A 72 -6.13 10.66 -8.28
N ASN A 73 -6.19 9.52 -7.60
CA ASN A 73 -7.28 8.57 -7.75
C ASN A 73 -8.65 9.21 -7.45
N ARG A 74 -8.77 9.99 -6.36
CA ARG A 74 -10.01 10.70 -6.03
C ARG A 74 -10.42 11.73 -7.08
N LEU A 75 -9.44 12.40 -7.70
CA LEU A 75 -9.70 13.39 -8.74
C LEU A 75 -10.16 12.72 -10.05
N VAL A 76 -9.49 11.64 -10.46
CA VAL A 76 -9.80 10.91 -11.70
C VAL A 76 -11.14 10.18 -11.59
N ASP A 77 -11.43 9.59 -10.43
CA ASP A 77 -12.64 8.79 -10.23
C ASP A 77 -13.85 9.59 -9.73
N ALA A 78 -13.74 10.93 -9.60
CA ALA A 78 -14.78 11.76 -9.00
C ALA A 78 -16.18 11.58 -9.61
N GLU A 79 -16.28 11.40 -10.94
CA GLU A 79 -17.55 11.19 -11.63
C GLU A 79 -18.12 9.78 -11.43
N ILE A 80 -17.24 8.78 -11.39
CA ILE A 80 -17.61 7.38 -11.10
C ILE A 80 -18.03 7.27 -9.62
N ASP A 81 -17.26 7.89 -8.73
CA ASP A 81 -17.53 7.91 -7.29
C ASP A 81 -18.89 8.56 -6.96
N ALA A 82 -19.27 9.60 -7.68
CA ALA A 82 -20.57 10.30 -7.51
C ALA A 82 -21.77 9.38 -7.79
N LYS A 83 -21.61 8.41 -8.67
CA LYS A 83 -22.67 7.44 -9.05
C LYS A 83 -22.75 6.24 -8.09
N ASN A 84 -21.67 5.94 -7.37
CA ASN A 84 -21.62 4.77 -6.49
C ASN A 84 -22.15 5.16 -5.10
N PRO A 85 -23.23 4.52 -4.58
CA PRO A 85 -23.79 4.79 -3.25
C PRO A 85 -22.77 4.71 -2.12
N ARG A 86 -21.73 3.87 -2.25
CA ARG A 86 -20.66 3.68 -1.26
C ARG A 86 -19.65 4.83 -1.24
N THR A 87 -19.48 5.55 -2.35
CA THR A 87 -18.39 6.53 -2.51
C THR A 87 -18.84 7.94 -2.85
N ARG A 88 -20.15 8.17 -3.10
CA ARG A 88 -20.72 9.48 -3.45
C ARG A 88 -20.48 10.56 -2.41
N ASP A 89 -20.32 10.17 -1.14
CA ASP A 89 -20.07 11.08 -0.01
C ASP A 89 -18.58 11.43 0.18
N ARG A 90 -17.71 10.94 -0.71
CA ARG A 90 -16.28 11.31 -0.72
C ARG A 90 -16.09 12.80 -0.96
N ALA A 91 -14.96 13.35 -0.49
CA ALA A 91 -14.73 14.79 -0.43
C ALA A 91 -14.89 15.56 -1.76
N ILE A 92 -14.52 14.97 -2.91
CA ILE A 92 -14.66 15.63 -4.22
C ILE A 92 -16.08 15.50 -4.76
N PRO A 93 -16.70 14.30 -4.86
CA PRO A 93 -18.09 14.17 -5.29
C PRO A 93 -19.08 14.97 -4.47
N SER A 94 -18.91 15.01 -3.16
CA SER A 94 -19.78 15.78 -2.24
C SER A 94 -19.53 17.30 -2.23
N GLY A 95 -18.55 17.80 -3.00
CA GLY A 95 -18.22 19.22 -3.07
C GLY A 95 -17.44 19.78 -1.87
N GLN A 96 -17.03 18.94 -0.90
CA GLN A 96 -16.23 19.38 0.24
C GLN A 96 -14.81 19.84 -0.17
N VAL A 97 -14.27 19.28 -1.26
CA VAL A 97 -12.99 19.67 -1.87
C VAL A 97 -13.22 19.92 -3.35
N SER A 98 -12.89 21.13 -3.83
CA SER A 98 -12.98 21.44 -5.25
C SER A 98 -11.88 20.78 -6.05
N ARG A 99 -12.15 20.47 -7.34
CA ARG A 99 -11.14 19.87 -8.24
C ARG A 99 -9.84 20.70 -8.33
N PRO A 100 -9.86 22.06 -8.43
CA PRO A 100 -8.63 22.84 -8.40
C PRO A 100 -7.84 22.70 -7.10
N MET A 101 -8.51 22.70 -5.94
CA MET A 101 -7.83 22.46 -4.66
C MET A 101 -7.22 21.06 -4.57
N ALA A 102 -7.92 20.03 -5.07
CA ALA A 102 -7.37 18.67 -5.15
C ALA A 102 -6.10 18.62 -6.02
N ARG A 103 -6.07 19.31 -7.17
CA ARG A 103 -4.87 19.42 -8.02
C ARG A 103 -3.70 20.06 -7.30
N VAL A 104 -3.92 21.18 -6.59
CA VAL A 104 -2.87 21.84 -5.80
C VAL A 104 -2.33 20.90 -4.72
N PHE A 105 -3.22 20.19 -4.03
CA PHE A 105 -2.83 19.22 -3.00
C PHE A 105 -2.00 18.06 -3.57
N ILE A 106 -2.35 17.54 -4.74
CA ILE A 106 -1.57 16.52 -5.46
C ILE A 106 -0.18 17.07 -5.82
N LEU A 107 -0.10 18.27 -6.40
CA LEU A 107 1.18 18.89 -6.77
C LEU A 107 2.09 19.11 -5.56
N MET A 108 1.55 19.57 -4.44
CA MET A 108 2.31 19.70 -3.18
C MET A 108 2.83 18.35 -2.68
N SER A 109 2.02 17.29 -2.81
CA SER A 109 2.41 15.93 -2.42
C SER A 109 3.50 15.36 -3.32
N VAL A 110 3.43 15.62 -4.63
CA VAL A 110 4.48 15.27 -5.59
C VAL A 110 5.78 16.04 -5.28
N ALA A 111 5.68 17.33 -4.97
CA ALA A 111 6.83 18.13 -4.56
C ALA A 111 7.47 17.60 -3.26
N LEU A 112 6.65 17.21 -2.27
CA LEU A 112 7.13 16.59 -1.03
C LEU A 112 7.88 15.28 -1.32
N LEU A 113 7.36 14.42 -2.19
CA LEU A 113 8.01 13.19 -2.62
C LEU A 113 9.37 13.51 -3.29
N ALA A 114 9.38 14.39 -4.29
CA ALA A 114 10.59 14.73 -5.04
C ALA A 114 11.68 15.35 -4.17
N LEU A 115 11.31 16.29 -3.29
CA LEU A 115 12.23 16.91 -2.32
C LEU A 115 12.79 15.88 -1.33
N SER A 116 11.95 14.97 -0.83
CA SER A 116 12.39 13.91 0.07
C SER A 116 13.35 12.95 -0.65
N ALA A 117 13.03 12.53 -1.87
CA ALA A 117 13.89 11.68 -2.70
C ALA A 117 15.24 12.35 -3.01
N ALA A 118 15.26 13.65 -3.31
CA ALA A 118 16.48 14.43 -3.52
C ALA A 118 17.38 14.51 -2.26
N LYS A 119 16.78 14.47 -1.07
CA LYS A 119 17.51 14.44 0.21
C LYS A 119 18.04 13.06 0.58
N LEU A 120 17.54 12.01 -0.06
CA LEU A 120 18.01 10.63 0.12
C LEU A 120 19.23 10.37 -0.78
N ASN A 121 19.03 10.25 -2.09
CA ASN A 121 20.12 10.09 -3.06
C ASN A 121 19.65 10.37 -4.50
N ALA A 122 20.61 10.43 -5.44
CA ALA A 122 20.35 10.75 -6.85
C ALA A 122 19.45 9.71 -7.52
N LEU A 123 19.65 8.41 -7.26
CA LEU A 123 18.84 7.34 -7.86
C LEU A 123 17.38 7.40 -7.39
N SER A 124 17.15 7.67 -6.11
CA SER A 124 15.80 7.88 -5.58
C SER A 124 15.07 9.02 -6.30
N LEU A 125 15.75 10.13 -6.57
CA LEU A 125 15.16 11.24 -7.32
C LEU A 125 14.91 10.87 -8.77
N GLN A 126 15.85 10.21 -9.45
CA GLN A 126 15.74 9.80 -10.85
C GLN A 126 14.58 8.83 -11.08
N LEU A 127 14.31 7.94 -10.11
CA LEU A 127 13.21 6.97 -10.20
C LEU A 127 11.84 7.55 -9.79
N THR A 128 11.80 8.76 -9.21
CA THR A 128 10.54 9.40 -8.81
C THR A 128 9.52 9.54 -9.97
N PRO A 129 9.89 9.96 -11.19
CA PRO A 129 8.93 10.00 -12.30
C PRO A 129 8.37 8.64 -12.68
N VAL A 130 9.20 7.59 -12.65
CA VAL A 130 8.78 6.21 -12.95
C VAL A 130 7.79 5.72 -11.89
N LEU A 131 8.06 5.98 -10.62
CA LEU A 131 7.15 5.68 -9.53
C LEU A 131 5.81 6.42 -9.69
N LEU A 132 5.83 7.71 -10.01
CA LEU A 132 4.61 8.51 -10.22
C LEU A 132 3.80 7.99 -11.40
N LEU A 133 4.45 7.58 -12.49
CA LEU A 133 3.78 6.96 -13.63
C LEU A 133 3.03 5.68 -13.20
N LEU A 134 3.69 4.81 -12.43
CA LEU A 134 3.06 3.61 -11.88
C LEU A 134 1.87 3.96 -10.97
N LEU A 135 2.06 4.86 -10.01
CA LEU A 135 1.03 5.26 -9.04
C LEU A 135 -0.20 5.89 -9.70
N PHE A 136 0.00 6.71 -10.72
CA PHE A 136 -1.10 7.40 -11.40
C PHE A 136 -1.80 6.51 -12.42
N SER A 137 -1.08 5.59 -13.06
CA SER A 137 -1.67 4.64 -14.01
C SER A 137 -2.74 3.78 -13.37
N TYR A 138 -2.58 3.39 -12.11
CA TYR A 138 -3.56 2.60 -11.36
C TYR A 138 -4.99 3.18 -11.44
N SER A 139 -5.12 4.52 -11.36
CA SER A 139 -6.42 5.20 -11.36
C SER A 139 -7.24 4.98 -12.65
N TYR A 140 -6.58 4.58 -13.71
CA TYR A 140 -7.24 4.31 -14.99
C TYR A 140 -7.49 2.82 -15.26
N MET A 141 -6.79 1.92 -14.55
CA MET A 141 -6.75 0.49 -14.88
C MET A 141 -8.12 -0.18 -14.88
N LYS A 142 -9.00 0.14 -13.93
CA LYS A 142 -10.36 -0.40 -13.87
C LYS A 142 -11.22 -0.09 -15.10
N ARG A 143 -10.82 0.89 -15.91
CA ARG A 143 -11.53 1.25 -17.16
C ARG A 143 -11.14 0.35 -18.32
N PHE A 144 -10.01 -0.36 -18.22
CA PHE A 144 -9.43 -1.12 -19.32
C PHE A 144 -9.20 -2.59 -19.01
N THR A 145 -8.91 -2.94 -17.74
CA THR A 145 -8.45 -4.30 -17.41
C THR A 145 -8.80 -4.72 -15.98
N TRP A 146 -9.10 -6.00 -15.83
CA TRP A 146 -9.23 -6.67 -14.54
C TRP A 146 -7.88 -6.80 -13.79
N ALA A 147 -6.75 -6.62 -14.47
CA ALA A 147 -5.42 -6.60 -13.85
C ALA A 147 -5.18 -5.40 -12.92
N SER A 148 -6.16 -4.51 -12.76
CA SER A 148 -6.11 -3.36 -11.83
C SER A 148 -5.67 -3.75 -10.41
N HIS A 149 -6.06 -4.94 -9.92
CA HIS A 149 -5.66 -5.47 -8.63
C HIS A 149 -4.15 -5.71 -8.52
N LEU A 150 -3.53 -6.24 -9.58
CA LEU A 150 -2.07 -6.45 -9.64
C LEU A 150 -1.31 -5.12 -9.79
N ILE A 151 -1.87 -4.15 -10.52
CA ILE A 151 -1.26 -2.82 -10.64
C ILE A 151 -1.30 -2.10 -9.28
N LEU A 152 -2.40 -2.19 -8.51
CA LEU A 152 -2.43 -1.71 -7.13
C LEU A 152 -1.36 -2.40 -6.28
N GLY A 153 -1.26 -3.73 -6.44
CA GLY A 153 -0.23 -4.53 -5.79
C GLY A 153 1.18 -4.06 -6.14
N ALA A 154 1.45 -3.75 -7.41
CA ALA A 154 2.74 -3.20 -7.85
C ALA A 154 3.02 -1.82 -7.26
N CYS A 155 2.00 -0.95 -7.13
CA CYS A 155 2.14 0.36 -6.49
C CYS A 155 2.63 0.25 -5.04
N LEU A 156 2.06 -0.67 -4.24
CA LEU A 156 2.49 -0.89 -2.86
C LEU A 156 3.78 -1.74 -2.81
N GLY A 157 3.91 -2.71 -3.70
CA GLY A 157 5.08 -3.56 -3.85
C GLY A 157 6.37 -2.82 -4.24
N ALA A 158 6.26 -1.62 -4.81
CA ALA A 158 7.42 -0.78 -5.07
C ALA A 158 8.05 -0.19 -3.78
N ALA A 159 7.31 -0.15 -2.67
CA ALA A 159 7.76 0.51 -1.44
C ALA A 159 9.01 -0.14 -0.80
N PRO A 160 9.15 -1.48 -0.68
CA PRO A 160 10.36 -2.11 -0.17
C PRO A 160 11.60 -1.77 -1.01
N LEU A 161 11.49 -1.80 -2.34
CA LEU A 161 12.59 -1.46 -3.26
C LEU A 161 12.97 0.02 -3.17
N ALA A 162 11.98 0.92 -3.13
CA ALA A 162 12.23 2.34 -2.98
C ALA A 162 12.95 2.66 -1.66
N ALA A 163 12.56 2.00 -0.56
CA ALA A 163 13.22 2.16 0.72
C ALA A 163 14.64 1.55 0.75
N TRP A 164 14.84 0.42 0.07
CA TRP A 164 16.17 -0.16 -0.14
C TRP A 164 17.10 0.80 -0.87
N ILE A 165 16.66 1.32 -2.03
CA ILE A 165 17.42 2.31 -2.82
C ILE A 165 17.71 3.57 -2.00
N ALA A 166 16.76 4.03 -1.20
CA ALA A 166 16.93 5.19 -0.34
C ALA A 166 18.07 5.04 0.68
N VAL A 167 18.34 3.81 1.15
CA VAL A 167 19.38 3.51 2.13
C VAL A 167 20.72 3.23 1.44
N THR A 168 20.72 2.43 0.37
CA THR A 168 21.95 1.90 -0.25
C THR A 168 22.45 2.73 -1.43
N GLY A 169 21.59 3.53 -2.05
CA GLY A 169 21.90 4.24 -3.31
C GLY A 169 21.88 3.35 -4.54
N GLY A 170 21.57 2.05 -4.43
CA GLY A 170 21.52 1.08 -5.51
C GLY A 170 20.31 0.15 -5.43
N ALA A 171 19.98 -0.53 -6.53
CA ALA A 171 18.96 -1.56 -6.57
C ALA A 171 19.58 -2.94 -6.34
N ASP A 172 18.82 -3.84 -5.71
CA ASP A 172 19.20 -5.24 -5.51
C ASP A 172 18.04 -6.16 -5.91
N ALA A 173 18.32 -7.13 -6.77
CA ALA A 173 17.30 -8.06 -7.25
C ALA A 173 16.69 -8.93 -6.14
N ARG A 174 17.41 -9.15 -5.03
CA ARG A 174 16.90 -9.91 -3.87
C ARG A 174 15.65 -9.28 -3.28
N VAL A 175 15.55 -7.94 -3.30
CA VAL A 175 14.39 -7.20 -2.76
C VAL A 175 13.13 -7.44 -3.58
N LEU A 176 13.26 -7.83 -4.86
CA LEU A 176 12.11 -8.09 -5.73
C LEU A 176 11.21 -9.21 -5.17
N TRP A 177 11.77 -10.16 -4.41
CA TRP A 177 10.96 -11.20 -3.76
C TRP A 177 10.01 -10.63 -2.72
N ILE A 178 10.47 -9.65 -1.94
CA ILE A 178 9.59 -8.93 -0.99
C ILE A 178 8.58 -8.06 -1.77
N CYS A 179 9.01 -7.40 -2.84
CA CYS A 179 8.10 -6.60 -3.70
C CYS A 179 6.98 -7.46 -4.30
N LEU A 180 7.32 -8.66 -4.81
CA LEU A 180 6.35 -9.61 -5.34
C LEU A 180 5.41 -10.13 -4.25
N ALA A 181 5.92 -10.42 -3.06
CA ALA A 181 5.09 -10.81 -1.93
C ALA A 181 4.05 -9.72 -1.62
N VAL A 182 4.46 -8.45 -1.55
CA VAL A 182 3.54 -7.32 -1.32
C VAL A 182 2.55 -7.17 -2.47
N LEU A 183 2.99 -7.32 -3.72
CA LEU A 183 2.14 -7.25 -4.91
C LEU A 183 0.99 -8.25 -4.81
N PHE A 184 1.30 -9.51 -4.53
CA PHE A 184 0.28 -10.57 -4.46
C PHE A 184 -0.59 -10.46 -3.21
N TRP A 185 -0.04 -10.05 -2.08
CA TRP A 185 -0.84 -9.78 -0.88
C TRP A 185 -1.87 -8.67 -1.14
N VAL A 186 -1.42 -7.53 -1.68
CA VAL A 186 -2.30 -6.41 -2.01
C VAL A 186 -3.34 -6.81 -3.05
N GLY A 187 -2.92 -7.52 -4.11
CA GLY A 187 -3.82 -8.04 -5.13
C GLY A 187 -4.90 -8.93 -4.53
N GLY A 188 -4.54 -9.80 -3.57
CA GLY A 188 -5.46 -10.72 -2.91
C GLY A 188 -6.53 -9.98 -2.08
N PHE A 189 -6.11 -9.08 -1.20
CA PHE A 189 -7.09 -8.34 -0.40
C PHE A 189 -7.91 -7.34 -1.22
N ASP A 190 -7.36 -6.77 -2.31
CA ASP A 190 -8.10 -5.86 -3.18
C ASP A 190 -9.16 -6.61 -4.00
N VAL A 191 -8.89 -7.85 -4.41
CA VAL A 191 -9.90 -8.75 -5.01
C VAL A 191 -11.04 -9.00 -4.03
N LEU A 192 -10.74 -9.30 -2.75
CA LEU A 192 -11.77 -9.47 -1.72
C LEU A 192 -12.57 -8.18 -1.53
N TYR A 193 -11.89 -7.04 -1.43
CA TYR A 193 -12.55 -5.75 -1.22
C TYR A 193 -13.46 -5.36 -2.39
N ALA A 194 -13.07 -5.68 -3.63
CA ALA A 194 -13.84 -5.41 -4.83
C ALA A 194 -15.14 -6.23 -4.94
N LEU A 195 -15.32 -7.30 -4.14
CA LEU A 195 -16.59 -8.04 -4.06
C LEU A 195 -17.79 -7.14 -3.69
N GLN A 196 -17.55 -6.04 -2.97
CA GLN A 196 -18.59 -5.08 -2.58
C GLN A 196 -19.14 -4.27 -3.78
N ASP A 197 -18.36 -4.18 -4.86
CA ASP A 197 -18.66 -3.31 -6.00
C ASP A 197 -19.13 -4.08 -7.25
N ILE A 198 -19.35 -5.40 -7.17
CA ILE A 198 -19.66 -6.25 -8.35
C ILE A 198 -20.81 -5.69 -9.19
N ASP A 199 -21.92 -5.33 -8.56
CA ASP A 199 -23.11 -4.86 -9.27
C ASP A 199 -22.92 -3.45 -9.83
N PHE A 200 -22.15 -2.61 -9.11
CA PHE A 200 -21.77 -1.30 -9.59
C PHE A 200 -20.79 -1.39 -10.77
N ASP A 201 -19.74 -2.20 -10.67
CA ASP A 201 -18.76 -2.42 -11.74
C ASP A 201 -19.43 -2.97 -13.01
N ARG A 202 -20.46 -3.82 -12.86
CA ARG A 202 -21.26 -4.32 -13.99
C ARG A 202 -22.03 -3.22 -14.69
N ARG A 203 -22.71 -2.35 -13.93
CA ARG A 203 -23.53 -1.25 -14.46
C ARG A 203 -22.70 -0.17 -15.15
N GLU A 204 -21.57 0.19 -14.57
CA GLU A 204 -20.71 1.27 -15.09
C GLU A 204 -19.65 0.76 -16.09
N GLY A 205 -19.65 -0.52 -16.42
CA GLY A 205 -18.71 -1.08 -17.40
C GLY A 205 -17.25 -1.18 -16.88
N LEU A 206 -17.02 -1.11 -15.56
CA LEU A 206 -15.68 -1.17 -14.97
C LEU A 206 -15.17 -2.61 -14.89
N HIS A 207 -13.86 -2.80 -15.04
CA HIS A 207 -13.25 -4.12 -15.05
C HIS A 207 -12.68 -4.48 -13.69
N SER A 208 -13.10 -5.61 -13.14
CA SER A 208 -12.53 -6.23 -11.95
C SER A 208 -12.59 -7.75 -12.03
N ILE A 209 -11.76 -8.45 -11.27
CA ILE A 209 -11.82 -9.92 -11.18
C ILE A 209 -13.19 -10.37 -10.67
N PRO A 210 -13.76 -9.78 -9.60
CA PRO A 210 -15.11 -10.16 -9.15
C PRO A 210 -16.21 -9.92 -10.16
N ARG A 211 -16.16 -8.82 -10.92
CA ARG A 211 -17.12 -8.59 -12.01
C ARG A 211 -17.06 -9.68 -13.07
N SER A 212 -15.83 -10.09 -13.45
CA SER A 212 -15.59 -11.02 -14.54
C SER A 212 -15.88 -12.47 -14.17
N LEU A 213 -15.50 -12.91 -12.98
CA LEU A 213 -15.55 -14.30 -12.55
C LEU A 213 -16.68 -14.60 -11.54
N GLY A 214 -17.25 -13.56 -10.91
CA GLY A 214 -18.21 -13.73 -9.82
C GLY A 214 -17.54 -14.02 -8.48
N VAL A 215 -18.34 -14.16 -7.40
CA VAL A 215 -17.86 -14.24 -6.01
C VAL A 215 -16.99 -15.48 -5.77
N GLY A 216 -17.49 -16.67 -6.10
CA GLY A 216 -16.81 -17.93 -5.76
C GLY A 216 -15.40 -18.05 -6.34
N PRO A 217 -15.20 -17.95 -7.67
CA PRO A 217 -13.87 -17.97 -8.27
C PRO A 217 -12.96 -16.85 -7.78
N SER A 218 -13.49 -15.65 -7.50
CA SER A 218 -12.70 -14.54 -6.97
C SER A 218 -12.10 -14.83 -5.59
N LEU A 219 -12.83 -15.54 -4.73
CA LEU A 219 -12.30 -16.02 -3.45
C LEU A 219 -11.12 -16.98 -3.65
N TRP A 220 -11.15 -17.83 -4.67
CA TRP A 220 -10.05 -18.72 -4.99
C TRP A 220 -8.83 -17.96 -5.56
N VAL A 221 -9.05 -16.94 -6.40
CA VAL A 221 -7.98 -16.06 -6.88
C VAL A 221 -7.31 -15.34 -5.73
N ALA A 222 -8.07 -14.78 -4.78
CA ALA A 222 -7.52 -14.14 -3.60
C ALA A 222 -6.68 -15.11 -2.74
N ARG A 223 -7.15 -16.35 -2.55
CA ARG A 223 -6.38 -17.41 -1.87
C ARG A 223 -5.08 -17.73 -2.59
N ALA A 224 -5.13 -17.90 -3.91
CA ALA A 224 -3.94 -18.17 -4.72
C ALA A 224 -2.91 -17.03 -4.60
N PHE A 225 -3.38 -15.77 -4.59
CA PHE A 225 -2.51 -14.61 -4.42
C PHE A 225 -1.85 -14.59 -3.03
N HIS A 226 -2.59 -14.88 -1.95
CA HIS A 226 -2.02 -14.96 -0.61
C HIS A 226 -1.07 -16.14 -0.43
N LEU A 227 -1.31 -17.26 -1.09
CA LEU A 227 -0.35 -18.39 -1.15
C LEU A 227 0.92 -18.00 -1.91
N ALA A 228 0.80 -17.28 -3.03
CA ALA A 228 1.94 -16.76 -3.76
C ALA A 228 2.77 -15.77 -2.90
N MET A 229 2.10 -14.87 -2.15
CA MET A 229 2.76 -14.03 -1.14
C MET A 229 3.61 -14.87 -0.19
N ALA A 230 3.04 -15.90 0.44
CA ALA A 230 3.77 -16.75 1.39
C ALA A 230 4.97 -17.45 0.72
N GLY A 231 4.80 -17.92 -0.51
CA GLY A 231 5.89 -18.50 -1.32
C GLY A 231 7.02 -17.50 -1.56
N PHE A 232 6.72 -16.27 -1.97
CA PHE A 232 7.73 -15.24 -2.20
C PHE A 232 8.43 -14.81 -0.90
N LEU A 233 7.71 -14.77 0.23
CA LEU A 233 8.33 -14.51 1.54
C LEU A 233 9.26 -15.64 1.97
N LEU A 234 8.94 -16.91 1.67
CA LEU A 234 9.84 -18.04 1.89
C LEU A 234 11.10 -17.95 1.02
N VAL A 235 10.98 -17.51 -0.23
CA VAL A 235 12.17 -17.22 -1.05
C VAL A 235 12.99 -16.09 -0.39
N GLY A 236 12.36 -15.03 0.06
CA GLY A 236 13.00 -13.94 0.81
C GLY A 236 13.75 -14.42 2.05
N TYR A 237 13.18 -15.37 2.80
CA TYR A 237 13.84 -16.03 3.93
C TYR A 237 15.21 -16.60 3.55
N HIS A 238 15.28 -17.36 2.46
CA HIS A 238 16.52 -17.98 1.98
C HIS A 238 17.50 -16.95 1.42
N VAL A 239 17.02 -16.03 0.58
CA VAL A 239 17.89 -15.06 -0.16
C VAL A 239 18.56 -14.06 0.78
N PHE A 240 17.88 -13.67 1.88
CA PHE A 240 18.42 -12.75 2.89
C PHE A 240 19.03 -13.48 4.10
N GLY A 241 19.03 -14.82 4.14
CA GLY A 241 19.55 -15.60 5.24
C GLY A 241 18.87 -15.26 6.57
N LEU A 242 17.54 -15.15 6.56
CA LEU A 242 16.74 -14.79 7.74
C LEU A 242 16.55 -16.01 8.67
N GLY A 243 16.00 -15.82 9.85
CA GLY A 243 15.93 -16.85 10.85
C GLY A 243 14.55 -17.17 11.40
N GLY A 244 14.53 -17.70 12.62
CA GLY A 244 13.32 -18.23 13.25
C GLY A 244 12.27 -17.16 13.55
N TRP A 245 12.67 -15.96 13.90
CA TRP A 245 11.73 -14.85 14.14
C TRP A 245 11.00 -14.46 12.86
N TYR A 246 11.70 -14.40 11.73
CA TYR A 246 11.05 -14.15 10.45
C TYR A 246 10.03 -15.23 10.11
N LEU A 247 10.38 -16.52 10.30
CA LEU A 247 9.45 -17.62 10.07
C LEU A 247 8.24 -17.58 11.02
N ALA A 248 8.43 -17.19 12.28
CA ALA A 248 7.32 -16.97 13.21
C ALA A 248 6.39 -15.87 12.72
N GLY A 249 6.93 -14.76 12.21
CA GLY A 249 6.16 -13.69 11.57
C GLY A 249 5.39 -14.18 10.34
N LEU A 250 6.03 -14.96 9.47
CA LEU A 250 5.37 -15.56 8.31
C LEU A 250 4.24 -16.50 8.71
N ALA A 251 4.46 -17.36 9.72
CA ALA A 251 3.44 -18.27 10.24
C ALA A 251 2.24 -17.50 10.81
N LEU A 252 2.48 -16.40 11.55
CA LEU A 252 1.43 -15.53 12.04
C LEU A 252 0.65 -14.90 10.89
N CYS A 253 1.32 -14.36 9.86
CA CYS A 253 0.67 -13.81 8.67
C CYS A 253 -0.20 -14.86 7.97
N ALA A 254 0.32 -16.08 7.80
CA ALA A 254 -0.44 -17.19 7.20
C ALA A 254 -1.68 -17.56 8.02
N ALA A 255 -1.57 -17.58 9.35
CA ALA A 255 -2.70 -17.84 10.24
C ALA A 255 -3.77 -16.75 10.15
N VAL A 256 -3.36 -15.47 10.13
CA VAL A 256 -4.29 -14.32 9.99
C VAL A 256 -4.99 -14.33 8.64
N LEU A 257 -4.27 -14.60 7.54
CA LEU A 257 -4.86 -14.71 6.20
C LEU A 257 -5.76 -15.95 6.08
N GLY A 258 -5.39 -17.07 6.72
CA GLY A 258 -6.26 -18.25 6.83
C GLY A 258 -7.58 -17.92 7.52
N TYR A 259 -7.53 -17.16 8.62
CA TYR A 259 -8.72 -16.66 9.30
C TYR A 259 -9.52 -15.68 8.42
N GLU A 260 -8.87 -14.76 7.70
CA GLU A 260 -9.53 -13.87 6.74
C GLU A 260 -10.36 -14.66 5.73
N HIS A 261 -9.77 -15.69 5.11
CA HIS A 261 -10.47 -16.53 4.16
C HIS A 261 -11.54 -17.45 4.78
N ALA A 262 -11.48 -17.71 6.07
CA ALA A 262 -12.51 -18.47 6.78
C ALA A 262 -13.77 -17.64 7.08
N ILE A 263 -13.59 -16.32 7.35
CA ILE A 263 -14.70 -15.43 7.67
C ILE A 263 -15.34 -14.77 6.45
N VAL A 264 -14.61 -14.67 5.32
CA VAL A 264 -15.15 -14.14 4.04
C VAL A 264 -15.62 -15.32 3.21
N ARG A 265 -16.95 -15.51 3.13
CA ARG A 265 -17.57 -16.62 2.44
C ARG A 265 -18.44 -16.15 1.30
N LYS A 266 -18.71 -17.04 0.32
CA LYS A 266 -19.53 -16.74 -0.86
C LYS A 266 -20.93 -16.21 -0.48
N ASP A 267 -21.50 -16.76 0.58
CA ASP A 267 -22.86 -16.47 1.04
C ASP A 267 -22.90 -15.43 2.18
N ASP A 268 -21.73 -15.00 2.69
CA ASP A 268 -21.62 -13.99 3.76
C ASP A 268 -20.40 -13.08 3.53
N LEU A 269 -20.68 -11.88 3.04
CA LEU A 269 -19.70 -10.82 2.79
C LEU A 269 -19.74 -9.72 3.87
N SER A 270 -20.51 -9.90 4.95
CA SER A 270 -20.70 -8.87 5.98
C SER A 270 -19.41 -8.46 6.70
N ARG A 271 -18.43 -9.36 6.76
CA ARG A 271 -17.15 -9.15 7.43
C ARG A 271 -16.02 -8.62 6.55
N LEU A 272 -16.31 -8.27 5.29
CA LEU A 272 -15.29 -7.76 4.34
C LEU A 272 -14.54 -6.53 4.86
N ASN A 273 -15.22 -5.58 5.49
CA ASN A 273 -14.55 -4.39 6.03
C ASN A 273 -13.58 -4.75 7.17
N MET A 274 -13.96 -5.66 8.06
CA MET A 274 -13.08 -6.15 9.13
C MET A 274 -11.87 -6.89 8.56
N ALA A 275 -12.10 -7.78 7.58
CA ALA A 275 -11.05 -8.50 6.88
C ALA A 275 -10.08 -7.52 6.24
N PHE A 276 -10.58 -6.56 5.46
CA PHE A 276 -9.76 -5.60 4.75
C PHE A 276 -8.91 -4.72 5.70
N PHE A 277 -9.53 -4.11 6.73
CA PHE A 277 -8.81 -3.11 7.55
C PHE A 277 -8.01 -3.74 8.68
N ASN A 278 -8.65 -4.60 9.48
CA ASN A 278 -8.04 -5.07 10.73
C ASN A 278 -7.03 -6.18 10.46
N LEU A 279 -7.41 -7.20 9.70
CA LEU A 279 -6.54 -8.36 9.50
C LEU A 279 -5.33 -8.01 8.64
N ASN A 280 -5.51 -7.27 7.55
CA ASN A 280 -4.39 -6.85 6.72
C ASN A 280 -3.47 -5.82 7.42
N GLY A 281 -4.01 -5.00 8.33
CA GLY A 281 -3.21 -4.17 9.24
C GLY A 281 -2.31 -5.02 10.14
N VAL A 282 -2.87 -6.09 10.74
CA VAL A 282 -2.08 -7.03 11.55
C VAL A 282 -1.00 -7.72 10.73
N VAL A 283 -1.31 -8.20 9.52
CA VAL A 283 -0.35 -8.87 8.63
C VAL A 283 0.86 -7.96 8.37
N SER A 284 0.63 -6.71 7.94
CA SER A 284 1.72 -5.80 7.59
C SER A 284 2.59 -5.42 8.80
N ILE A 285 1.98 -5.11 9.93
CA ILE A 285 2.71 -4.75 11.15
C ILE A 285 3.48 -5.94 11.71
N ALA A 286 2.82 -7.11 11.81
CA ALA A 286 3.46 -8.33 12.31
C ALA A 286 4.66 -8.71 11.44
N PHE A 287 4.49 -8.75 10.12
CA PHE A 287 5.59 -9.06 9.22
C PHE A 287 6.80 -8.12 9.40
N CYS A 288 6.55 -6.81 9.45
CA CYS A 288 7.60 -5.81 9.67
C CYS A 288 8.30 -6.00 11.03
N LEU A 289 7.53 -6.18 12.11
CA LEU A 289 8.05 -6.34 13.45
C LEU A 289 8.90 -7.60 13.58
N PHE A 290 8.39 -8.75 13.12
CA PHE A 290 9.10 -10.01 13.20
C PHE A 290 10.35 -10.04 12.31
N THR A 291 10.32 -9.39 11.14
CA THR A 291 11.51 -9.20 10.32
C THR A 291 12.55 -8.36 11.06
N TYR A 292 12.15 -7.24 11.66
CA TYR A 292 13.06 -6.40 12.43
C TYR A 292 13.66 -7.14 13.64
N LEU A 293 12.84 -7.87 14.38
CA LEU A 293 13.31 -8.68 15.51
C LEU A 293 14.34 -9.72 15.06
N ASP A 294 14.12 -10.40 13.93
CA ASP A 294 15.07 -11.36 13.38
C ASP A 294 16.42 -10.72 13.04
N LEU A 295 16.39 -9.52 12.44
CA LEU A 295 17.59 -8.78 12.06
C LEU A 295 18.40 -8.29 13.26
N VAL A 296 17.74 -7.94 14.37
CA VAL A 296 18.40 -7.40 15.57
C VAL A 296 18.88 -8.49 16.52
N LEU A 297 18.03 -9.52 16.76
CA LEU A 297 18.31 -10.54 17.78
C LEU A 297 19.27 -11.63 17.31
N ARG A 298 19.37 -11.89 16.01
CA ARG A 298 20.35 -12.86 15.48
C ARG A 298 21.80 -12.36 15.48
N GLY A 299 21.99 -11.06 15.66
CA GLY A 299 23.33 -10.49 15.51
C GLY A 299 23.83 -10.53 14.05
N ARG A 300 25.09 -10.12 13.83
CA ARG A 300 25.79 -10.39 12.56
C ARG A 300 26.29 -11.83 12.56
N PRO A 301 26.17 -12.57 11.41
CA PRO A 301 26.91 -13.82 11.25
C PRO A 301 28.41 -13.56 11.35
#